data_100acec376d39a5e189a812551f0c9fa
#
_entry.id   100acec376d39a5e189a812551f0c9fa
#
_cell.length_a   1.000
_cell.length_b   1.000
_cell.length_c   1.000
_cell.angle_alpha   90.00
_cell.angle_beta   90.00
_cell.angle_gamma   90.00
#
_symmetry.space_group_name_H-M   'P 1'
#
loop_
_entity.id
_entity.type
_entity.pdbx_description
1 polymer ?
#
loop_
_entity_poly.entity_id
_entity_poly.type
_entity_poly.pdbx_seq_one_letter_code
_entity_poly.pdbx_strand_id
1 'polypeptide(L)'
;YLPEAVALLLLGDEALSKVVETDLRVTVDGLLGEHARIARDNGSGGAMAIGVDDLGERLLRHRDDFLPKFRRCQSLRHALVAREREALRLSEFKPRPLTSFVRNKLINDVYLAVIGDNLAKQMGTVGEGKRSDLMGMLMLISPPGYGKTTLMEYVAHRLGLIFMKINGPALGHGVRSLDPVQAPDATARQELEKLNLALEMGSNVMLYVDDIQHTHPEFLQKFISLCDGTRRIEGVWQGRTRTYDLRGKKFCVAMAGNPYTESGEVFKIPDMLANRADIYNLGDVLGGMEDAFKLSYLENSLTSNPVLAPMATRDLGDVYRLVDKIQGKPFSANSLSHGYSGAEINEISATLERMMQVREVVYRVNQQYIASAAQADLYRTEPAFRLQGSYRNMNKLAEKISPVMNAAELQQLIADHYQGESQLLTTGAEENLLKLAELRGTMDEAQGSRWTQIKRDFLRNKAMGAGEADVGQRVVAQLNDLVESVRGLERLSDAAK
;
A
#
# COMPACT_ATOMS: atom_id res chain seq x y z
N TYR A 1 38.01 -52.10 -11.59
CA TYR A 1 38.51 -52.25 -10.21
C TYR A 1 37.48 -52.86 -9.21
N LEU A 2 36.16 -52.85 -9.50
CA LEU A 2 35.19 -53.50 -8.61
C LEU A 2 35.42 -55.02 -8.51
N PRO A 3 35.68 -55.75 -9.63
CA PRO A 3 36.03 -57.13 -9.57
C PRO A 3 37.35 -57.44 -8.78
N GLU A 4 38.32 -56.55 -8.92
CA GLU A 4 39.59 -56.60 -8.21
C GLU A 4 39.43 -56.33 -6.71
N ALA A 5 38.66 -55.35 -6.34
CA ALA A 5 38.34 -55.02 -4.95
C ALA A 5 37.58 -56.18 -4.28
N VAL A 6 36.64 -56.80 -5.00
CA VAL A 6 35.93 -58.00 -4.53
C VAL A 6 36.87 -59.20 -4.42
N ALA A 7 37.77 -59.37 -5.38
CA ALA A 7 38.78 -60.47 -5.34
C ALA A 7 39.73 -60.28 -4.16
N LEU A 8 40.24 -59.09 -3.89
CA LEU A 8 41.07 -58.77 -2.72
C LEU A 8 40.35 -59.01 -1.40
N LEU A 9 39.07 -58.64 -1.32
CA LEU A 9 38.25 -58.86 -0.13
C LEU A 9 37.95 -60.32 0.15
N LEU A 10 37.79 -61.14 -0.89
CA LEU A 10 37.44 -62.57 -0.77
C LEU A 10 38.63 -63.48 -0.68
N LEU A 11 39.72 -63.14 -1.36
CA LEU A 11 40.87 -63.99 -1.50
C LEU A 11 42.12 -63.56 -0.70
N GLY A 12 42.06 -62.35 -0.10
CA GLY A 12 43.17 -61.78 0.63
C GLY A 12 44.45 -61.68 -0.20
N ASP A 13 45.60 -61.93 0.41
CA ASP A 13 46.90 -61.82 -0.24
C ASP A 13 47.11 -62.79 -1.44
N GLU A 14 46.28 -63.81 -1.54
CA GLU A 14 46.32 -64.73 -2.70
C GLU A 14 45.75 -64.13 -3.97
N ALA A 15 44.97 -63.06 -3.88
CA ALA A 15 44.36 -62.41 -5.03
C ALA A 15 45.36 -61.54 -5.83
N LEU A 16 46.46 -61.11 -5.24
CA LEU A 16 47.41 -60.14 -5.84
C LEU A 16 48.06 -60.64 -7.13
N SER A 17 48.24 -61.96 -7.30
CA SER A 17 48.82 -62.59 -8.52
C SER A 17 47.79 -62.82 -9.64
N LYS A 18 46.49 -62.60 -9.39
CA LYS A 18 45.37 -62.90 -10.30
C LYS A 18 44.52 -61.70 -10.67
N VAL A 19 44.81 -60.56 -10.12
CA VAL A 19 44.05 -59.33 -10.38
C VAL A 19 44.53 -58.72 -11.70
N VAL A 20 43.58 -58.48 -12.63
CA VAL A 20 43.86 -57.84 -13.90
C VAL A 20 43.43 -56.38 -13.73
N GLU A 21 44.33 -55.44 -14.06
CA GLU A 21 43.95 -54.00 -14.10
C GLU A 21 42.93 -53.79 -15.22
N THR A 22 41.71 -53.48 -14.83
CA THR A 22 40.64 -53.09 -15.75
C THR A 22 40.06 -51.72 -15.34
N ASP A 23 39.92 -50.83 -16.29
CA ASP A 23 39.24 -49.57 -16.08
C ASP A 23 37.73 -49.80 -15.96
N LEU A 24 37.17 -49.44 -14.83
CA LEU A 24 35.73 -49.42 -14.65
C LEU A 24 35.16 -48.16 -15.35
N ARG A 25 34.31 -48.36 -16.38
CA ARG A 25 33.59 -47.30 -17.04
C ARG A 25 32.19 -47.20 -16.46
N VAL A 26 31.86 -46.02 -15.92
CA VAL A 26 30.55 -45.73 -15.36
C VAL A 26 29.86 -44.68 -16.26
N THR A 27 28.61 -44.95 -16.62
CA THR A 27 27.76 -43.95 -17.29
C THR A 27 27.23 -42.98 -16.29
N VAL A 28 27.30 -41.68 -16.62
CA VAL A 28 26.81 -40.55 -15.79
C VAL A 28 25.77 -39.80 -16.57
N ASP A 29 24.53 -39.80 -16.06
CA ASP A 29 23.39 -39.11 -16.65
C ASP A 29 23.07 -37.79 -15.90
N GLY A 30 22.34 -36.87 -16.54
CA GLY A 30 21.83 -35.65 -15.92
C GLY A 30 22.87 -34.55 -15.69
N LEU A 31 23.98 -34.55 -16.43
CA LEU A 31 25.00 -33.49 -16.34
C LEU A 31 24.52 -32.16 -16.90
N LEU A 32 24.56 -31.11 -16.09
CA LEU A 32 24.19 -29.76 -16.48
C LEU A 32 25.28 -28.95 -17.19
N GLY A 33 26.48 -29.54 -17.38
CA GLY A 33 27.61 -28.84 -18.01
C GLY A 33 28.68 -29.77 -18.49
N GLU A 34 29.77 -29.22 -19.06
CA GLU A 34 30.97 -30.00 -19.44
C GLU A 34 31.83 -30.23 -18.20
N HIS A 35 32.39 -31.47 -18.13
CA HIS A 35 33.32 -31.86 -17.09
C HIS A 35 34.56 -32.52 -17.69
N ALA A 36 35.72 -32.04 -17.31
CA ALA A 36 37.02 -32.47 -17.93
C ALA A 36 37.31 -33.96 -17.87
N ARG A 37 36.63 -34.72 -16.99
CA ARG A 37 36.86 -36.18 -16.80
C ARG A 37 35.74 -37.05 -17.36
N ILE A 38 34.72 -36.45 -17.93
CA ILE A 38 33.55 -37.17 -18.45
C ILE A 38 33.55 -36.99 -19.96
N ALA A 39 33.90 -38.04 -20.68
CA ALA A 39 33.79 -38.03 -22.13
C ALA A 39 32.30 -38.09 -22.49
N ARG A 40 31.79 -37.08 -23.17
CA ARG A 40 30.44 -37.09 -23.70
C ARG A 40 30.38 -37.91 -24.98
N ASP A 41 29.48 -38.86 -25.02
CA ASP A 41 29.01 -39.49 -26.25
C ASP A 41 27.89 -38.61 -26.85
N ASN A 42 27.80 -38.57 -28.17
CA ASN A 42 26.90 -37.70 -28.97
C ASN A 42 25.40 -37.89 -28.73
N GLY A 43 24.99 -38.42 -27.60
CA GLY A 43 23.57 -38.74 -27.38
C GLY A 43 22.99 -38.37 -26.04
N SER A 44 23.49 -38.26 -24.96
CA SER A 44 22.85 -37.89 -23.68
C SER A 44 23.48 -38.43 -22.39
N GLY A 45 24.50 -39.22 -22.44
CA GLY A 45 25.22 -39.69 -21.27
C GLY A 45 26.72 -39.40 -21.40
N GLY A 46 27.42 -39.33 -20.27
CA GLY A 46 28.89 -39.28 -20.21
C GLY A 46 29.44 -40.56 -19.66
N ALA A 47 30.61 -41.01 -20.15
CA ALA A 47 31.32 -42.14 -19.59
C ALA A 47 32.55 -41.65 -18.81
N MET A 48 32.74 -42.14 -17.59
CA MET A 48 33.86 -41.82 -16.73
C MET A 48 34.62 -43.09 -16.40
N ALA A 49 35.92 -43.08 -16.64
CA ALA A 49 36.80 -44.19 -16.17
C ALA A 49 37.16 -43.96 -14.69
N ILE A 50 36.96 -44.96 -13.87
CA ILE A 50 37.20 -44.90 -12.43
C ILE A 50 38.23 -45.96 -12.06
N GLY A 51 39.36 -45.54 -11.51
CA GLY A 51 40.30 -46.42 -10.79
C GLY A 51 39.91 -46.49 -9.31
N VAL A 52 39.89 -47.67 -8.75
CA VAL A 52 39.46 -47.87 -7.33
C VAL A 52 40.35 -47.07 -6.38
N ASP A 53 41.66 -47.13 -6.57
CA ASP A 53 42.65 -46.45 -5.74
C ASP A 53 42.52 -44.91 -5.87
N ASP A 54 42.41 -44.41 -7.11
CA ASP A 54 42.21 -42.97 -7.39
C ASP A 54 40.87 -42.49 -6.81
N LEU A 55 39.81 -43.28 -6.90
CA LEU A 55 38.53 -42.98 -6.28
C LEU A 55 38.63 -42.96 -4.75
N GLY A 56 39.28 -43.98 -4.18
CA GLY A 56 39.49 -44.08 -2.73
C GLY A 56 40.27 -42.89 -2.18
N GLU A 57 41.38 -42.54 -2.80
CA GLU A 57 42.21 -41.40 -2.42
C GLU A 57 41.43 -40.07 -2.53
N ARG A 58 40.65 -39.88 -3.60
CA ARG A 58 39.81 -38.68 -3.78
C ARG A 58 38.68 -38.60 -2.76
N LEU A 59 38.04 -39.72 -2.44
CA LEU A 59 36.98 -39.74 -1.42
C LEU A 59 37.58 -39.40 -0.05
N LEU A 60 38.75 -39.91 0.28
CA LEU A 60 39.45 -39.59 1.53
C LEU A 60 39.83 -38.11 1.56
N ARG A 61 40.46 -37.58 0.51
CA ARG A 61 40.75 -36.12 0.40
C ARG A 61 39.49 -35.29 0.48
N HIS A 62 38.42 -35.69 -0.18
CA HIS A 62 37.15 -34.96 -0.13
C HIS A 62 36.59 -34.99 1.30
N ARG A 63 36.58 -36.13 1.97
CA ARG A 63 36.06 -36.27 3.34
C ARG A 63 36.92 -35.53 4.37
N ASP A 64 38.23 -35.69 4.31
CA ASP A 64 39.14 -35.28 5.39
C ASP A 64 39.70 -33.86 5.18
N ASP A 65 39.78 -33.37 3.97
CA ASP A 65 40.31 -32.06 3.64
C ASP A 65 39.22 -31.10 3.10
N PHE A 66 38.53 -31.46 2.01
CA PHE A 66 37.58 -30.55 1.34
C PHE A 66 36.33 -30.32 2.18
N LEU A 67 35.63 -31.33 2.64
CA LEU A 67 34.37 -31.20 3.38
C LEU A 67 34.52 -30.39 4.68
N PRO A 68 35.54 -30.60 5.51
CA PRO A 68 35.75 -29.78 6.71
C PRO A 68 36.01 -28.31 6.37
N LYS A 69 36.83 -28.02 5.35
CA LYS A 69 37.10 -26.64 4.89
C LYS A 69 35.85 -26.02 4.32
N PHE A 70 35.10 -26.71 3.51
CA PHE A 70 33.83 -26.23 2.93
C PHE A 70 32.80 -25.92 4.03
N ARG A 71 32.59 -26.83 4.99
CA ARG A 71 31.70 -26.62 6.13
C ARG A 71 32.11 -25.41 6.95
N ARG A 72 33.41 -25.25 7.20
CA ARG A 72 33.94 -24.06 7.92
C ARG A 72 33.71 -22.80 7.13
N CYS A 73 33.92 -22.79 5.83
CA CYS A 73 33.62 -21.64 4.95
C CYS A 73 32.12 -21.28 5.00
N GLN A 74 31.23 -22.25 4.92
CA GLN A 74 29.79 -22.06 5.03
C GLN A 74 29.38 -21.49 6.41
N SER A 75 29.95 -22.05 7.49
CA SER A 75 29.64 -21.53 8.83
C SER A 75 30.14 -20.10 9.04
N LEU A 76 31.32 -19.78 8.56
CA LEU A 76 31.87 -18.41 8.60
C LEU A 76 31.02 -17.43 7.76
N ARG A 77 30.61 -17.86 6.57
CA ARG A 77 29.71 -17.09 5.73
C ARG A 77 28.38 -16.82 6.43
N HIS A 78 27.77 -17.84 7.05
CA HIS A 78 26.53 -17.67 7.80
C HIS A 78 26.71 -16.74 9.00
N ALA A 79 27.80 -16.88 9.74
CA ALA A 79 28.09 -16.01 10.89
C ALA A 79 28.30 -14.55 10.46
N LEU A 80 29.04 -14.31 9.38
CA LEU A 80 29.23 -12.97 8.83
C LEU A 80 27.91 -12.35 8.38
N VAL A 81 27.10 -13.10 7.61
CA VAL A 81 25.78 -12.63 7.17
C VAL A 81 24.86 -12.33 8.34
N ALA A 82 24.85 -13.19 9.37
CA ALA A 82 24.04 -12.98 10.57
C ALA A 82 24.48 -11.70 11.31
N ARG A 83 25.78 -11.51 11.51
CA ARG A 83 26.34 -10.32 12.14
C ARG A 83 25.99 -9.04 11.39
N GLU A 84 26.15 -9.02 10.07
CA GLU A 84 25.84 -7.84 9.26
C GLU A 84 24.31 -7.55 9.22
N ARG A 85 23.47 -8.60 9.19
CA ARG A 85 22.01 -8.44 9.32
C ARG A 85 21.60 -7.83 10.66
N GLU A 86 22.26 -8.21 11.73
CA GLU A 86 22.01 -7.66 13.07
C GLU A 86 22.49 -6.20 13.15
N ALA A 87 23.71 -5.91 12.67
CA ALA A 87 24.26 -4.56 12.62
C ALA A 87 23.39 -3.58 11.82
N LEU A 88 22.81 -4.04 10.70
CA LEU A 88 21.89 -3.27 9.86
C LEU A 88 20.44 -3.29 10.34
N ARG A 89 20.12 -4.04 11.40
CA ARG A 89 18.75 -4.21 11.95
C ARG A 89 17.71 -4.59 10.88
N LEU A 90 18.07 -5.40 9.90
CA LEU A 90 17.19 -5.73 8.78
C LEU A 90 15.87 -6.40 9.20
N SER A 91 15.81 -7.00 10.39
CA SER A 91 14.57 -7.55 10.95
C SER A 91 13.51 -6.48 11.26
N GLU A 92 13.91 -5.24 11.53
CA GLU A 92 13.00 -4.12 11.79
C GLU A 92 12.29 -3.67 10.50
N PHE A 93 12.92 -3.84 9.35
CA PHE A 93 12.39 -3.46 8.04
C PHE A 93 11.70 -4.61 7.29
N LYS A 94 11.50 -5.74 7.96
CA LYS A 94 10.75 -6.86 7.37
C LYS A 94 9.25 -6.51 7.38
N PRO A 95 8.57 -6.51 6.23
CA PRO A 95 7.15 -6.18 6.17
C PRO A 95 6.31 -7.21 6.93
N ARG A 96 5.34 -6.74 7.71
CA ARG A 96 4.42 -7.55 8.52
C ARG A 96 2.97 -7.13 8.26
N PRO A 97 2.41 -7.46 7.09
CA PRO A 97 1.07 -7.04 6.72
C PRO A 97 0.02 -7.61 7.66
N LEU A 98 -1.02 -6.82 7.95
CA LEU A 98 -2.17 -7.26 8.72
C LEU A 98 -2.95 -8.32 7.93
N THR A 99 -3.26 -9.45 8.56
CA THR A 99 -3.96 -10.58 7.90
C THR A 99 -5.38 -10.23 7.46
N SER A 100 -6.09 -9.36 8.19
CA SER A 100 -7.41 -8.89 7.83
C SER A 100 -7.41 -8.06 6.54
N PHE A 101 -6.38 -7.22 6.37
CA PHE A 101 -6.21 -6.40 5.18
C PHE A 101 -5.86 -7.23 3.94
N VAL A 102 -5.06 -8.28 4.11
CA VAL A 102 -4.66 -9.21 3.03
C VAL A 102 -5.85 -9.91 2.37
N ARG A 103 -6.96 -10.05 3.10
CA ARG A 103 -8.18 -10.72 2.61
C ARG A 103 -9.11 -9.80 1.81
N ASN A 104 -8.79 -8.50 1.74
CA ASN A 104 -9.64 -7.54 1.05
C ASN A 104 -9.65 -7.82 -0.46
N LYS A 105 -10.83 -8.16 -0.98
CA LYS A 105 -11.04 -8.50 -2.39
C LYS A 105 -10.67 -7.33 -3.33
N LEU A 106 -10.99 -6.11 -2.94
CA LEU A 106 -10.65 -4.91 -3.71
C LEU A 106 -9.14 -4.77 -3.91
N ILE A 107 -8.34 -5.08 -2.88
CA ILE A 107 -6.88 -5.02 -2.97
C ILE A 107 -6.36 -6.03 -3.97
N ASN A 108 -6.84 -7.28 -3.86
CA ASN A 108 -6.36 -8.35 -4.71
C ASN A 108 -6.79 -8.19 -6.17
N ASP A 109 -8.05 -7.83 -6.41
CA ASP A 109 -8.64 -7.83 -7.75
C ASP A 109 -8.43 -6.50 -8.49
N VAL A 110 -8.26 -5.38 -7.78
CA VAL A 110 -8.17 -4.05 -8.38
C VAL A 110 -6.83 -3.38 -8.12
N TYR A 111 -6.49 -3.13 -6.85
CA TYR A 111 -5.31 -2.32 -6.54
C TYR A 111 -4.00 -2.99 -6.91
N LEU A 112 -3.88 -4.32 -6.73
CA LEU A 112 -2.64 -5.02 -7.10
C LEU A 112 -2.39 -5.04 -8.60
N ALA A 113 -3.43 -5.09 -9.44
CA ALA A 113 -3.27 -5.02 -10.88
C ALA A 113 -2.69 -3.65 -11.29
N VAL A 114 -3.29 -2.57 -10.80
CA VAL A 114 -2.89 -1.18 -11.13
C VAL A 114 -1.51 -0.83 -10.57
N ILE A 115 -1.29 -1.11 -9.28
CA ILE A 115 0.00 -0.82 -8.60
C ILE A 115 1.11 -1.72 -9.15
N GLY A 116 0.79 -2.97 -9.48
CA GLY A 116 1.73 -3.95 -10.02
C GLY A 116 2.39 -3.51 -11.31
N ASP A 117 1.64 -2.90 -12.21
CA ASP A 117 2.18 -2.36 -13.47
C ASP A 117 3.19 -1.24 -13.23
N ASN A 118 2.90 -0.31 -12.31
CA ASN A 118 3.84 0.75 -11.96
C ASN A 118 5.11 0.19 -11.31
N LEU A 119 4.96 -0.74 -10.37
CA LEU A 119 6.12 -1.35 -9.70
C LEU A 119 6.96 -2.19 -10.67
N ALA A 120 6.33 -2.89 -11.62
CA ALA A 120 7.03 -3.60 -12.69
C ALA A 120 7.84 -2.64 -13.57
N LYS A 121 7.27 -1.47 -13.91
CA LYS A 121 8.01 -0.40 -14.61
C LYS A 121 9.25 0.05 -13.82
N GLN A 122 9.09 0.30 -12.52
CA GLN A 122 10.20 0.77 -11.67
C GLN A 122 11.31 -0.26 -11.49
N MET A 123 10.95 -1.54 -11.31
CA MET A 123 11.93 -2.63 -11.07
C MET A 123 12.60 -3.13 -12.35
N GLY A 124 12.12 -2.72 -13.53
CA GLY A 124 12.51 -3.27 -14.81
C GLY A 124 11.99 -4.72 -14.98
N THR A 125 11.39 -5.02 -16.11
CA THR A 125 11.03 -6.41 -16.45
C THR A 125 12.30 -7.21 -16.72
N VAL A 126 12.48 -8.33 -16.03
CA VAL A 126 13.54 -9.29 -16.29
C VAL A 126 13.17 -10.05 -17.57
N GLY A 127 13.89 -9.82 -18.70
CA GLY A 127 13.64 -10.49 -19.97
C GLY A 127 14.26 -9.75 -21.16
N GLU A 128 14.20 -10.36 -22.34
CA GLU A 128 14.74 -9.79 -23.60
C GLU A 128 14.04 -8.49 -24.06
N GLY A 129 12.90 -8.14 -23.45
CA GLY A 129 12.14 -6.93 -23.69
C GLY A 129 12.43 -5.79 -22.70
N LYS A 130 13.64 -5.69 -22.16
CA LYS A 130 14.03 -4.61 -21.23
C LYS A 130 13.77 -3.23 -21.84
N ARG A 131 12.68 -2.59 -21.44
CA ARG A 131 12.49 -1.15 -21.66
C ARG A 131 13.16 -0.41 -20.51
N SER A 132 14.33 0.17 -20.77
CA SER A 132 15.08 1.00 -19.82
C SER A 132 14.45 2.38 -19.62
N ASP A 133 13.46 2.73 -20.42
CA ASP A 133 12.88 4.08 -20.55
C ASP A 133 11.54 4.22 -19.83
N LEU A 134 11.14 3.22 -19.04
CA LEU A 134 9.88 3.27 -18.32
C LEU A 134 10.03 4.22 -17.12
N MET A 135 9.47 5.39 -17.29
CA MET A 135 9.28 6.37 -16.22
C MET A 135 8.23 5.86 -15.25
N GLY A 136 8.40 6.15 -13.98
CA GLY A 136 7.34 5.90 -13.02
C GLY A 136 7.82 6.00 -11.57
N MET A 137 7.01 6.68 -10.79
CA MET A 137 7.00 6.63 -9.34
C MET A 137 5.55 6.45 -8.92
N LEU A 138 5.31 5.63 -7.93
CA LEU A 138 3.98 5.43 -7.39
C LEU A 138 3.66 6.50 -6.35
N MET A 139 2.55 7.20 -6.53
CA MET A 139 2.07 8.19 -5.57
C MET A 139 0.62 7.91 -5.19
N LEU A 140 0.38 7.68 -3.89
CA LEU A 140 -0.94 7.38 -3.35
C LEU A 140 -1.48 8.61 -2.62
N ILE A 141 -2.34 9.39 -3.28
CA ILE A 141 -2.97 10.57 -2.69
C ILE A 141 -4.41 10.21 -2.36
N SER A 142 -4.69 9.96 -1.10
CA SER A 142 -6.03 9.60 -0.65
C SER A 142 -6.26 10.02 0.79
N PRO A 143 -7.52 10.11 1.24
CA PRO A 143 -7.84 10.49 2.62
C PRO A 143 -7.12 9.62 3.65
N PRO A 144 -6.93 10.10 4.89
CA PRO A 144 -6.42 9.28 5.98
C PRO A 144 -7.30 8.05 6.24
N GLY A 145 -6.70 6.96 6.71
CA GLY A 145 -7.45 5.75 7.09
C GLY A 145 -7.84 4.82 5.94
N TYR A 146 -7.31 5.02 4.72
CA TYR A 146 -7.48 4.11 3.57
C TYR A 146 -6.44 2.98 3.52
N GLY A 147 -5.58 2.89 4.51
CA GLY A 147 -4.60 1.81 4.59
C GLY A 147 -3.47 1.89 3.57
N LYS A 148 -3.10 3.11 3.10
CA LYS A 148 -1.97 3.32 2.16
C LYS A 148 -0.72 2.58 2.58
N THR A 149 -0.31 2.79 3.83
CA THR A 149 0.89 2.16 4.43
C THR A 149 0.75 0.64 4.46
N THR A 150 -0.41 0.13 4.92
CA THR A 150 -0.67 -1.31 5.03
C THR A 150 -0.70 -1.98 3.65
N LEU A 151 -1.26 -1.30 2.64
CA LEU A 151 -1.25 -1.77 1.25
C LEU A 151 0.18 -1.91 0.73
N MET A 152 1.02 -0.89 0.92
CA MET A 152 2.39 -0.91 0.44
C MET A 152 3.25 -1.92 1.20
N GLU A 153 3.02 -2.09 2.50
CA GLU A 153 3.65 -3.14 3.30
C GLU A 153 3.26 -4.54 2.81
N TYR A 154 1.97 -4.76 2.50
CA TYR A 154 1.49 -6.00 1.90
C TYR A 154 2.15 -6.28 0.55
N VAL A 155 2.24 -5.28 -0.32
CA VAL A 155 2.88 -5.39 -1.63
C VAL A 155 4.37 -5.71 -1.47
N ALA A 156 5.08 -5.04 -0.58
CA ALA A 156 6.48 -5.31 -0.27
C ALA A 156 6.68 -6.75 0.20
N HIS A 157 5.79 -7.24 1.08
CA HIS A 157 5.81 -8.63 1.54
C HIS A 157 5.62 -9.63 0.38
N ARG A 158 4.64 -9.38 -0.50
CA ARG A 158 4.35 -10.23 -1.67
C ARG A 158 5.53 -10.29 -2.66
N LEU A 159 6.24 -9.19 -2.83
CA LEU A 159 7.40 -9.08 -3.73
C LEU A 159 8.72 -9.52 -3.06
N GLY A 160 8.69 -9.86 -1.77
CA GLY A 160 9.89 -10.22 -1.00
C GLY A 160 10.88 -9.07 -0.83
N LEU A 161 10.38 -7.82 -0.77
CA LEU A 161 11.18 -6.61 -0.63
C LEU A 161 11.33 -6.23 0.84
N ILE A 162 12.44 -5.57 1.17
CA ILE A 162 12.62 -4.85 2.43
C ILE A 162 11.75 -3.59 2.37
N PHE A 163 10.92 -3.37 3.38
CA PHE A 163 10.02 -2.23 3.45
C PHE A 163 10.65 -1.11 4.29
N MET A 164 11.20 -0.10 3.63
CA MET A 164 11.85 1.04 4.28
C MET A 164 10.87 2.21 4.33
N LYS A 165 10.18 2.33 5.48
CA LYS A 165 9.24 3.42 5.72
C LYS A 165 9.97 4.65 6.24
N ILE A 166 9.77 5.79 5.56
CA ILE A 166 10.19 7.14 5.95
C ILE A 166 8.96 7.92 6.40
N ASN A 167 9.04 8.53 7.56
CA ASN A 167 7.94 9.28 8.15
C ASN A 167 8.03 10.76 7.76
N GLY A 168 7.11 11.25 6.92
CA GLY A 168 7.05 12.64 6.48
C GLY A 168 6.94 13.67 7.60
N PRO A 169 6.03 13.50 8.58
CA PRO A 169 5.95 14.36 9.77
C PRO A 169 7.27 14.47 10.54
N ALA A 170 8.04 13.38 10.63
CA ALA A 170 9.35 13.38 11.31
C ALA A 170 10.43 14.11 10.50
N LEU A 171 10.33 14.14 9.18
CA LEU A 171 11.18 14.97 8.34
C LEU A 171 10.84 16.46 8.47
N GLY A 172 9.54 16.76 8.47
CA GLY A 172 9.02 18.13 8.56
C GLY A 172 9.37 19.01 7.36
N HIS A 173 8.86 20.25 7.38
CA HIS A 173 9.11 21.24 6.33
C HIS A 173 10.53 21.85 6.35
N GLY A 174 11.36 21.54 7.34
CA GLY A 174 12.73 22.03 7.45
C GLY A 174 13.74 21.24 6.60
N VAL A 175 13.43 20.01 6.21
CA VAL A 175 14.34 19.13 5.44
C VAL A 175 14.23 19.42 3.96
N ARG A 176 15.36 19.87 3.36
CA ARG A 176 15.47 20.16 1.92
C ARG A 176 16.50 19.28 1.22
N SER A 177 17.42 18.69 1.98
CA SER A 177 18.54 17.87 1.50
C SER A 177 18.38 16.42 1.91
N LEU A 178 19.04 15.50 1.20
CA LEU A 178 19.16 14.10 1.61
C LEU A 178 20.33 13.85 2.57
N ASP A 179 21.10 14.88 2.89
CA ASP A 179 22.24 14.80 3.81
C ASP A 179 21.77 14.79 5.28
N PRO A 180 22.01 13.71 6.05
CA PRO A 180 21.63 13.64 7.45
C PRO A 180 22.29 14.72 8.35
N VAL A 181 23.45 15.26 7.93
CA VAL A 181 24.14 16.31 8.69
C VAL A 181 23.37 17.64 8.62
N GLN A 182 22.63 17.88 7.55
CA GLN A 182 21.81 19.07 7.34
C GLN A 182 20.42 18.99 7.98
N ALA A 183 20.11 17.89 8.66
CA ALA A 183 18.82 17.71 9.32
C ALA A 183 18.63 18.71 10.47
N PRO A 184 17.42 19.31 10.62
CA PRO A 184 17.15 20.30 11.66
C PRO A 184 17.17 19.70 13.07
N ASP A 185 16.84 18.43 13.22
CA ASP A 185 16.76 17.73 14.50
C ASP A 185 17.21 16.26 14.40
N ALA A 186 17.27 15.58 15.54
CA ALA A 186 17.72 14.19 15.61
C ALA A 186 16.73 13.21 14.93
N THR A 187 15.42 13.51 14.98
CA THR A 187 14.40 12.65 14.38
C THR A 187 14.46 12.71 12.87
N ALA A 188 14.55 13.90 12.30
CA ALA A 188 14.73 14.09 10.87
C ALA A 188 16.03 13.45 10.38
N ARG A 189 17.11 13.54 11.18
CA ARG A 189 18.38 12.88 10.87
C ARG A 189 18.25 11.38 10.78
N GLN A 190 17.56 10.74 11.71
CA GLN A 190 17.32 9.29 11.70
C GLN A 190 16.50 8.86 10.46
N GLU A 191 15.50 9.65 10.06
CA GLU A 191 14.73 9.36 8.84
C GLU A 191 15.60 9.47 7.59
N LEU A 192 16.48 10.47 7.51
CA LEU A 192 17.44 10.62 6.40
C LEU A 192 18.49 9.49 6.40
N GLU A 193 18.95 9.04 7.55
CA GLU A 193 19.84 7.88 7.67
C GLU A 193 19.18 6.60 7.16
N LYS A 194 17.90 6.35 7.51
CA LYS A 194 17.12 5.23 6.96
C LYS A 194 16.96 5.33 5.44
N LEU A 195 16.68 6.52 4.93
CA LEU A 195 16.57 6.76 3.49
C LEU A 195 17.89 6.44 2.79
N ASN A 196 19.01 6.97 3.28
CA ASN A 196 20.31 6.72 2.70
C ASN A 196 20.74 5.24 2.83
N LEU A 197 20.34 4.55 3.90
CA LEU A 197 20.53 3.11 4.02
C LEU A 197 19.76 2.36 2.92
N ALA A 198 18.52 2.77 2.60
CA ALA A 198 17.76 2.18 1.49
C ALA A 198 18.49 2.34 0.15
N LEU A 199 19.07 3.53 -0.11
CA LEU A 199 19.84 3.80 -1.32
C LEU A 199 21.14 2.97 -1.36
N GLU A 200 21.81 2.80 -0.23
CA GLU A 200 23.05 1.99 -0.14
C GLU A 200 22.76 0.51 -0.36
N MET A 201 21.63 -0.02 0.15
CA MET A 201 21.19 -1.39 -0.17
C MET A 201 20.95 -1.56 -1.68
N GLY A 202 20.38 -0.57 -2.34
CA GLY A 202 20.23 -0.44 -3.77
C GLY A 202 19.42 -1.52 -4.49
N SER A 203 19.08 -2.64 -3.86
CA SER A 203 18.26 -3.70 -4.46
C SER A 203 17.42 -4.44 -3.44
N ASN A 204 16.29 -5.02 -3.87
CA ASN A 204 15.29 -5.67 -3.03
C ASN A 204 14.69 -4.75 -1.96
N VAL A 205 14.51 -3.47 -2.28
CA VAL A 205 14.02 -2.44 -1.37
C VAL A 205 12.79 -1.75 -1.96
N MET A 206 11.78 -1.58 -1.13
CA MET A 206 10.70 -0.62 -1.33
C MET A 206 10.91 0.55 -0.37
N LEU A 207 11.29 1.70 -0.93
CA LEU A 207 11.35 2.97 -0.21
C LEU A 207 9.95 3.58 -0.20
N TYR A 208 9.35 3.70 0.97
CA TYR A 208 8.01 4.23 1.14
C TYR A 208 8.05 5.51 1.97
N VAL A 209 7.69 6.64 1.37
CA VAL A 209 7.60 7.94 2.06
C VAL A 209 6.14 8.19 2.42
N ASP A 210 5.85 8.18 3.72
CA ASP A 210 4.49 8.35 4.24
C ASP A 210 4.22 9.82 4.60
N ASP A 211 2.96 10.25 4.43
CA ASP A 211 2.48 11.58 4.78
C ASP A 211 3.31 12.74 4.20
N ILE A 212 3.54 12.68 2.87
CA ILE A 212 4.38 13.66 2.13
C ILE A 212 3.89 15.11 2.22
N GLN A 213 2.63 15.35 2.57
CA GLN A 213 2.09 16.71 2.78
C GLN A 213 2.78 17.48 3.92
N HIS A 214 3.55 16.80 4.77
CA HIS A 214 4.35 17.39 5.85
C HIS A 214 5.82 17.62 5.46
N THR A 215 6.21 17.26 4.25
CA THR A 215 7.60 17.42 3.76
C THR A 215 7.77 18.69 2.95
N HIS A 216 9.02 19.15 2.84
CA HIS A 216 9.33 20.31 1.99
C HIS A 216 9.27 19.93 0.50
N PRO A 217 8.72 20.79 -0.39
CA PRO A 217 8.67 20.51 -1.83
C PRO A 217 10.05 20.23 -2.48
N GLU A 218 11.11 20.91 -2.04
CA GLU A 218 12.49 20.68 -2.54
C GLU A 218 13.01 19.29 -2.18
N PHE A 219 12.61 18.73 -1.02
CA PHE A 219 12.93 17.35 -0.66
C PHE A 219 12.29 16.37 -1.65
N LEU A 220 11.02 16.56 -1.96
CA LEU A 220 10.31 15.71 -2.93
C LEU A 220 10.91 15.79 -4.33
N GLN A 221 11.40 16.96 -4.74
CA GLN A 221 12.04 17.15 -6.04
C GLN A 221 13.32 16.32 -6.21
N LYS A 222 14.02 15.94 -5.11
CA LYS A 222 15.23 15.09 -5.18
C LYS A 222 14.94 13.72 -5.80
N PHE A 223 13.69 13.25 -5.75
CA PHE A 223 13.29 11.97 -6.31
C PHE A 223 12.92 12.01 -7.80
N ILE A 224 12.87 13.19 -8.42
CA ILE A 224 12.52 13.35 -9.85
C ILE A 224 13.47 12.53 -10.73
N SER A 225 14.74 12.50 -10.41
CA SER A 225 15.75 11.73 -11.15
C SER A 225 15.55 10.21 -11.10
N LEU A 226 14.76 9.70 -10.12
CA LEU A 226 14.36 8.30 -10.08
C LEU A 226 13.13 8.00 -10.95
N CYS A 227 12.38 9.03 -11.33
CA CYS A 227 11.25 8.91 -12.24
C CYS A 227 11.69 8.89 -13.71
N ASP A 228 12.91 9.36 -14.00
CA ASP A 228 13.48 9.39 -15.34
C ASP A 228 14.19 8.08 -15.67
N GLY A 229 14.42 7.79 -16.96
CA GLY A 229 15.13 6.59 -17.42
C GLY A 229 16.57 6.47 -16.89
N THR A 230 17.14 7.56 -16.41
CA THR A 230 18.48 7.57 -15.78
C THR A 230 18.51 6.84 -14.45
N ARG A 231 17.41 6.89 -13.68
CA ARG A 231 17.23 6.27 -12.35
C ARG A 231 18.46 6.44 -11.44
N ARG A 232 19.02 7.64 -11.40
CA ARG A 232 20.16 8.00 -10.56
C ARG A 232 19.76 9.00 -9.51
N ILE A 233 20.21 8.80 -8.28
CA ILE A 233 19.99 9.72 -7.17
C ILE A 233 21.26 9.89 -6.37
N GLU A 234 21.49 11.11 -5.88
CA GLU A 234 22.59 11.40 -4.96
C GLU A 234 22.09 11.19 -3.52
N GLY A 235 22.94 10.60 -2.69
CA GLY A 235 22.71 10.44 -1.27
C GLY A 235 24.01 10.54 -0.49
N VAL A 236 23.92 10.50 0.83
CA VAL A 236 25.07 10.62 1.73
C VAL A 236 25.13 9.42 2.66
N TRP A 237 26.14 8.58 2.50
CA TRP A 237 26.36 7.43 3.34
C TRP A 237 27.66 7.54 4.12
N GLN A 238 27.58 7.45 5.45
CA GLN A 238 28.73 7.61 6.36
C GLN A 238 29.56 8.87 6.08
N GLY A 239 28.87 10.00 5.87
CA GLY A 239 29.48 11.30 5.62
C GLY A 239 30.10 11.47 4.24
N ARG A 240 29.87 10.54 3.31
CA ARG A 240 30.35 10.62 1.91
C ARG A 240 29.19 10.70 0.94
N THR A 241 29.20 11.70 0.08
CA THR A 241 28.24 11.79 -1.03
C THR A 241 28.50 10.69 -2.05
N ARG A 242 27.43 10.01 -2.47
CA ARG A 242 27.44 8.95 -3.48
C ARG A 242 26.30 9.14 -4.47
N THR A 243 26.56 8.81 -5.73
CA THR A 243 25.54 8.69 -6.77
C THR A 243 25.14 7.23 -6.91
N TYR A 244 23.88 6.93 -6.66
CA TYR A 244 23.32 5.59 -6.77
C TYR A 244 22.66 5.39 -8.13
N ASP A 245 23.12 4.43 -8.90
CA ASP A 245 22.49 3.98 -10.15
C ASP A 245 21.57 2.78 -9.81
N LEU A 246 20.27 2.99 -9.93
CA LEU A 246 19.23 2.02 -9.58
C LEU A 246 18.61 1.34 -10.82
N ARG A 247 19.19 1.53 -12.01
CA ARG A 247 18.73 0.87 -13.24
C ARG A 247 18.91 -0.64 -13.14
N GLY A 248 17.86 -1.38 -13.50
CA GLY A 248 17.86 -2.84 -13.47
C GLY A 248 17.93 -3.46 -12.07
N LYS A 249 17.79 -2.66 -11.02
CA LYS A 249 17.74 -3.13 -9.63
C LYS A 249 16.29 -3.24 -9.16
N LYS A 250 16.01 -4.20 -8.29
CA LYS A 250 14.71 -4.32 -7.62
C LYS A 250 14.56 -3.23 -6.55
N PHE A 251 14.44 -2.00 -6.99
CA PHE A 251 14.26 -0.83 -6.14
C PHE A 251 13.04 -0.06 -6.61
N CYS A 252 12.07 0.12 -5.73
CA CYS A 252 10.88 0.90 -6.02
C CYS A 252 10.68 2.01 -4.98
N VAL A 253 10.13 3.12 -5.45
CA VAL A 253 9.75 4.26 -4.62
C VAL A 253 8.23 4.40 -4.68
N ALA A 254 7.63 4.45 -3.52
CA ALA A 254 6.22 4.78 -3.36
C ALA A 254 6.09 5.92 -2.35
N MET A 255 5.26 6.88 -2.67
CA MET A 255 4.95 8.01 -1.78
C MET A 255 3.47 8.01 -1.45
N ALA A 256 3.14 8.41 -0.24
CA ALA A 256 1.74 8.53 0.17
C ALA A 256 1.50 9.87 0.84
N GLY A 257 0.37 10.48 0.53
CA GLY A 257 -0.04 11.74 1.10
C GLY A 257 -1.55 11.84 1.25
N ASN A 258 -1.96 12.86 1.97
CA ASN A 258 -3.35 13.23 2.09
C ASN A 258 -3.64 14.42 1.17
N PRO A 259 -4.86 14.54 0.62
CA PRO A 259 -5.20 15.66 -0.28
C PRO A 259 -5.28 17.01 0.42
N TYR A 260 -5.46 17.03 1.74
CA TYR A 260 -5.44 18.26 2.55
C TYR A 260 -4.28 18.23 3.55
N THR A 261 -3.68 19.39 3.80
CA THR A 261 -2.72 19.64 4.87
C THR A 261 -3.44 19.72 6.22
N GLU A 262 -2.70 19.79 7.32
CA GLU A 262 -3.28 20.00 8.67
C GLU A 262 -3.99 21.36 8.80
N SER A 263 -3.52 22.40 8.10
CA SER A 263 -4.20 23.69 8.02
C SER A 263 -5.50 23.64 7.22
N GLY A 264 -5.76 22.52 6.51
CA GLY A 264 -6.92 22.30 5.68
C GLY A 264 -6.81 22.88 4.27
N GLU A 265 -5.63 23.33 3.87
CA GLU A 265 -5.33 23.70 2.49
C GLU A 265 -5.13 22.46 1.61
N VAL A 266 -5.41 22.60 0.31
CA VAL A 266 -5.12 21.52 -0.66
C VAL A 266 -3.62 21.32 -0.77
N PHE A 267 -3.16 20.07 -0.56
CA PHE A 267 -1.76 19.73 -0.73
C PHE A 267 -1.37 19.83 -2.22
N LYS A 268 -0.37 20.66 -2.50
CA LYS A 268 0.15 20.85 -3.86
C LYS A 268 1.43 20.04 -4.04
N ILE A 269 1.34 19.03 -4.92
CA ILE A 269 2.50 18.27 -5.36
C ILE A 269 3.30 19.15 -6.34
N PRO A 270 4.65 19.20 -6.25
CA PRO A 270 5.46 19.90 -7.26
C PRO A 270 5.13 19.43 -8.68
N ASP A 271 4.82 20.34 -9.59
CA ASP A 271 4.36 20.04 -10.95
C ASP A 271 5.31 19.09 -11.71
N MET A 272 6.61 19.29 -11.56
CA MET A 272 7.62 18.44 -12.19
C MET A 272 7.58 16.99 -11.69
N LEU A 273 7.16 16.77 -10.45
CA LEU A 273 7.01 15.44 -9.86
C LEU A 273 5.66 14.84 -10.27
N ALA A 274 4.58 15.64 -10.21
CA ALA A 274 3.23 15.22 -10.59
C ALA A 274 3.15 14.72 -12.03
N ASN A 275 3.87 15.38 -12.95
CA ASN A 275 3.93 14.99 -14.36
C ASN A 275 4.69 13.69 -14.65
N ARG A 276 5.45 13.18 -13.68
CA ARG A 276 6.31 11.99 -13.83
C ARG A 276 5.90 10.82 -12.93
N ALA A 277 5.02 11.07 -11.97
CA ALA A 277 4.50 10.05 -11.08
C ALA A 277 3.15 9.52 -11.56
N ASP A 278 2.90 8.24 -11.38
CA ASP A 278 1.57 7.67 -11.50
C ASP A 278 0.84 7.93 -10.16
N ILE A 279 -0.15 8.84 -10.20
CA ILE A 279 -0.89 9.26 -9.01
C ILE A 279 -2.21 8.50 -8.93
N TYR A 280 -2.43 7.82 -7.82
CA TYR A 280 -3.65 7.07 -7.55
C TYR A 280 -4.34 7.56 -6.27
N ASN A 281 -5.65 7.66 -6.33
CA ASN A 281 -6.48 7.87 -5.16
C ASN A 281 -7.17 6.55 -4.77
N LEU A 282 -6.78 5.97 -3.64
CA LEU A 282 -7.36 4.69 -3.19
C LEU A 282 -8.85 4.79 -2.81
N GLY A 283 -9.33 6.00 -2.56
CA GLY A 283 -10.75 6.24 -2.27
C GLY A 283 -11.61 6.48 -3.51
N ASP A 284 -10.99 6.65 -4.67
CA ASP A 284 -11.71 6.83 -5.92
C ASP A 284 -12.12 5.48 -6.51
N VAL A 285 -13.32 5.45 -7.10
CA VAL A 285 -13.86 4.23 -7.67
C VAL A 285 -13.33 4.08 -9.09
N LEU A 286 -12.36 3.20 -9.26
CA LEU A 286 -11.76 2.91 -10.56
C LEU A 286 -12.72 2.05 -11.40
N GLY A 287 -13.18 2.62 -12.54
CA GLY A 287 -13.72 1.85 -13.66
C GLY A 287 -14.93 0.96 -13.35
N GLY A 288 -15.92 1.41 -12.58
CA GLY A 288 -17.15 0.63 -12.32
C GLY A 288 -17.02 -0.43 -11.21
N MET A 289 -15.96 -0.38 -10.39
CA MET A 289 -15.74 -1.31 -9.26
C MET A 289 -16.38 -0.83 -7.96
N GLU A 290 -17.47 -0.08 -8.05
CA GLU A 290 -18.19 0.50 -6.91
C GLU A 290 -18.63 -0.56 -5.91
N ASP A 291 -19.19 -1.66 -6.37
CA ASP A 291 -19.65 -2.75 -5.51
C ASP A 291 -18.50 -3.44 -4.78
N ALA A 292 -17.37 -3.66 -5.45
CA ALA A 292 -16.17 -4.20 -4.81
C ALA A 292 -15.62 -3.25 -3.74
N PHE A 293 -15.65 -1.94 -4.00
CA PHE A 293 -15.23 -0.92 -3.05
C PHE A 293 -16.18 -0.87 -1.83
N LYS A 294 -17.49 -0.88 -2.04
CA LYS A 294 -18.49 -0.96 -0.97
C LYS A 294 -18.34 -2.23 -0.13
N LEU A 295 -18.07 -3.36 -0.81
CA LEU A 295 -17.85 -4.63 -0.13
C LEU A 295 -16.60 -4.61 0.74
N SER A 296 -15.54 -3.93 0.31
CA SER A 296 -14.29 -3.81 1.05
C SER A 296 -14.44 -3.10 2.40
N TYR A 297 -15.40 -2.17 2.55
CA TYR A 297 -15.73 -1.58 3.84
C TYR A 297 -16.26 -2.62 4.82
N LEU A 298 -17.13 -3.52 4.36
CA LEU A 298 -17.66 -4.60 5.19
C LEU A 298 -16.54 -5.57 5.58
N GLU A 299 -15.75 -6.05 4.60
CA GLU A 299 -14.63 -6.96 4.84
C GLU A 299 -13.67 -6.43 5.90
N ASN A 300 -13.28 -5.15 5.76
CA ASN A 300 -12.32 -4.53 6.67
C ASN A 300 -12.88 -4.30 8.07
N SER A 301 -14.20 -4.18 8.23
CA SER A 301 -14.85 -3.89 9.51
C SER A 301 -15.41 -5.12 10.22
N LEU A 302 -15.37 -6.31 9.62
CA LEU A 302 -15.87 -7.54 10.23
C LEU A 302 -15.24 -7.82 11.60
N THR A 303 -13.90 -7.66 11.70
CA THR A 303 -13.17 -7.90 12.95
C THR A 303 -13.44 -6.87 14.02
N SER A 304 -14.00 -5.72 13.67
CA SER A 304 -14.32 -4.64 14.61
C SER A 304 -15.67 -4.88 15.31
N ASN A 305 -16.54 -5.73 14.74
CA ASN A 305 -17.85 -6.02 15.34
C ASN A 305 -17.83 -7.38 16.05
N PRO A 306 -18.25 -7.45 17.34
CA PRO A 306 -18.18 -8.70 18.12
C PRO A 306 -19.03 -9.84 17.56
N VAL A 307 -20.16 -9.56 16.90
CA VAL A 307 -21.03 -10.57 16.28
C VAL A 307 -20.40 -11.13 15.00
N LEU A 308 -19.71 -10.29 14.22
CA LEU A 308 -19.15 -10.65 12.93
C LEU A 308 -17.68 -11.11 13.00
N ALA A 309 -16.95 -10.77 14.05
CA ALA A 309 -15.54 -11.11 14.21
C ALA A 309 -15.26 -12.63 14.06
N PRO A 310 -16.08 -13.56 14.57
CA PRO A 310 -15.89 -15.00 14.35
C PRO A 310 -15.95 -15.39 12.87
N MET A 311 -16.75 -14.70 12.05
CA MET A 311 -16.86 -14.98 10.61
C MET A 311 -15.58 -14.63 9.84
N ALA A 312 -14.88 -13.57 10.27
CA ALA A 312 -13.62 -13.16 9.65
C ALA A 312 -12.52 -14.23 9.77
N THR A 313 -12.58 -15.09 10.78
CA THR A 313 -11.63 -16.19 11.00
C THR A 313 -12.05 -17.49 10.35
N ARG A 314 -13.33 -17.64 9.98
CA ARG A 314 -13.90 -18.83 9.33
C ARG A 314 -13.76 -18.73 7.81
N ASP A 315 -14.84 -18.50 7.09
CA ASP A 315 -14.86 -18.36 5.63
C ASP A 315 -15.55 -17.05 5.22
N LEU A 316 -14.80 -16.16 4.57
CA LEU A 316 -15.35 -14.92 4.01
C LEU A 316 -16.41 -15.18 2.93
N GLY A 317 -16.40 -16.34 2.28
CA GLY A 317 -17.45 -16.77 1.36
C GLY A 317 -18.83 -16.77 1.98
N ASP A 318 -18.94 -17.11 3.27
CA ASP A 318 -20.20 -17.11 4.00
C ASP A 318 -20.73 -15.68 4.21
N VAL A 319 -19.84 -14.72 4.45
CA VAL A 319 -20.23 -13.29 4.54
C VAL A 319 -20.83 -12.82 3.22
N TYR A 320 -20.21 -13.14 2.10
CA TYR A 320 -20.74 -12.75 0.77
C TYR A 320 -22.11 -13.38 0.50
N ARG A 321 -22.29 -14.64 0.82
CA ARG A 321 -23.59 -15.34 0.68
C ARG A 321 -24.68 -14.70 1.54
N LEU A 322 -24.35 -14.27 2.76
CA LEU A 322 -25.29 -13.57 3.64
C LEU A 322 -25.58 -12.14 3.16
N VAL A 323 -24.60 -11.44 2.61
CA VAL A 323 -24.82 -10.14 1.95
C VAL A 323 -25.73 -10.30 0.73
N ASP A 324 -25.52 -11.32 -0.10
CA ASP A 324 -26.38 -11.65 -1.22
C ASP A 324 -27.83 -11.95 -0.79
N LYS A 325 -28.00 -12.69 0.33
CA LYS A 325 -29.33 -12.93 0.96
C LYS A 325 -30.02 -11.62 1.32
N ILE A 326 -29.29 -10.70 1.99
CA ILE A 326 -29.86 -9.39 2.41
C ILE A 326 -30.24 -8.55 1.19
N GLN A 327 -29.52 -8.70 0.08
CA GLN A 327 -29.83 -8.04 -1.20
C GLN A 327 -30.97 -8.71 -1.99
N GLY A 328 -31.61 -9.75 -1.44
CA GLY A 328 -32.73 -10.45 -2.06
C GLY A 328 -32.35 -11.50 -3.11
N LYS A 329 -31.07 -11.89 -3.19
CA LYS A 329 -30.65 -12.98 -4.08
C LYS A 329 -31.05 -14.36 -3.51
N PRO A 330 -31.19 -15.40 -4.35
CA PRO A 330 -31.49 -16.75 -3.88
C PRO A 330 -30.47 -17.23 -2.84
N PHE A 331 -30.94 -17.70 -1.69
CA PHE A 331 -30.14 -18.16 -0.57
C PHE A 331 -30.58 -19.52 -0.07
N SER A 332 -29.64 -20.40 0.24
CA SER A 332 -29.86 -21.66 0.94
C SER A 332 -28.88 -21.76 2.11
N ALA A 333 -29.37 -22.12 3.28
CA ALA A 333 -28.53 -22.32 4.46
C ALA A 333 -27.43 -23.40 4.22
N ASN A 334 -27.76 -24.40 3.38
CA ASN A 334 -26.84 -25.48 3.04
C ASN A 334 -25.65 -24.99 2.15
N SER A 335 -25.72 -23.78 1.61
CA SER A 335 -24.60 -23.21 0.82
C SER A 335 -23.52 -22.61 1.71
N LEU A 336 -23.76 -22.43 3.00
CA LEU A 336 -22.76 -21.92 3.94
C LEU A 336 -21.72 -23.01 4.23
N SER A 337 -20.46 -22.58 4.33
CA SER A 337 -19.32 -23.48 4.59
C SER A 337 -19.28 -23.93 6.05
N HIS A 338 -19.88 -23.14 6.96
CA HIS A 338 -20.00 -23.45 8.37
C HIS A 338 -21.47 -23.68 8.77
N GLY A 339 -21.72 -24.63 9.70
CA GLY A 339 -23.05 -24.93 10.23
C GLY A 339 -23.48 -23.88 11.26
N TYR A 340 -24.15 -22.83 10.82
CA TYR A 340 -24.76 -21.83 11.71
C TYR A 340 -26.15 -22.24 12.13
N SER A 341 -26.51 -21.95 13.37
CA SER A 341 -27.91 -22.07 13.83
C SER A 341 -28.79 -20.99 13.18
N GLY A 342 -30.10 -21.22 13.11
CA GLY A 342 -31.04 -20.22 12.59
C GLY A 342 -30.98 -18.89 13.36
N ALA A 343 -30.74 -18.93 14.68
CA ALA A 343 -30.60 -17.76 15.53
C ALA A 343 -29.33 -16.96 15.17
N GLU A 344 -28.20 -17.64 15.00
CA GLU A 344 -26.95 -17.00 14.57
C GLU A 344 -27.09 -16.38 13.19
N ILE A 345 -27.72 -17.07 12.22
CA ILE A 345 -27.94 -16.50 10.88
C ILE A 345 -28.76 -15.22 10.95
N ASN A 346 -29.80 -15.18 11.81
CA ASN A 346 -30.63 -14.00 11.96
C ASN A 346 -29.86 -12.84 12.61
N GLU A 347 -29.09 -13.11 13.65
CA GLU A 347 -28.28 -12.12 14.36
C GLU A 347 -27.20 -11.53 13.44
N ILE A 348 -26.48 -12.39 12.74
CA ILE A 348 -25.46 -11.99 11.75
C ILE A 348 -26.11 -11.18 10.61
N SER A 349 -27.24 -11.66 10.06
CA SER A 349 -27.94 -10.96 8.96
C SER A 349 -28.42 -9.58 9.41
N ALA A 350 -29.03 -9.48 10.61
CA ALA A 350 -29.47 -8.20 11.17
C ALA A 350 -28.30 -7.20 11.39
N THR A 351 -27.15 -7.70 11.84
CA THR A 351 -25.95 -6.87 12.01
C THR A 351 -25.40 -6.42 10.67
N LEU A 352 -25.27 -7.32 9.70
CA LEU A 352 -24.79 -7.00 8.34
C LEU A 352 -25.71 -5.99 7.64
N GLU A 353 -27.02 -6.11 7.78
CA GLU A 353 -27.98 -5.17 7.21
C GLU A 353 -27.75 -3.75 7.73
N ARG A 354 -27.57 -3.58 9.04
CA ARG A 354 -27.24 -2.27 9.65
C ARG A 354 -25.88 -1.76 9.20
N MET A 355 -24.88 -2.65 9.12
CA MET A 355 -23.57 -2.29 8.59
C MET A 355 -23.64 -1.83 7.13
N MET A 356 -24.48 -2.44 6.31
CA MET A 356 -24.69 -2.01 4.92
C MET A 356 -25.32 -0.61 4.84
N GLN A 357 -26.26 -0.28 5.73
CA GLN A 357 -26.84 1.08 5.82
C GLN A 357 -25.78 2.12 6.22
N VAL A 358 -24.98 1.82 7.24
CA VAL A 358 -23.86 2.70 7.66
C VAL A 358 -22.83 2.85 6.54
N ARG A 359 -22.49 1.76 5.88
CA ARG A 359 -21.57 1.75 4.74
C ARG A 359 -21.98 2.73 3.63
N GLU A 360 -23.27 2.79 3.28
CA GLU A 360 -23.78 3.72 2.26
C GLU A 360 -23.53 5.18 2.66
N VAL A 361 -23.69 5.52 3.94
CA VAL A 361 -23.39 6.88 4.43
C VAL A 361 -21.89 7.16 4.38
N VAL A 362 -21.08 6.23 4.90
CA VAL A 362 -19.61 6.35 4.89
C VAL A 362 -19.08 6.48 3.45
N TYR A 363 -19.63 5.71 2.53
CA TYR A 363 -19.27 5.77 1.11
C TYR A 363 -19.61 7.13 0.48
N ARG A 364 -20.82 7.68 0.71
CA ARG A 364 -21.21 9.01 0.22
C ARG A 364 -20.33 10.12 0.80
N VAL A 365 -20.02 10.04 2.08
CA VAL A 365 -19.10 10.97 2.74
C VAL A 365 -17.70 10.91 2.09
N ASN A 366 -17.22 9.70 1.79
CA ASN A 366 -15.97 9.52 1.06
C ASN A 366 -15.98 10.18 -0.32
N GLN A 367 -17.01 9.91 -1.12
CA GLN A 367 -17.15 10.50 -2.46
C GLN A 367 -17.17 12.02 -2.40
N GLN A 368 -17.93 12.60 -1.46
CA GLN A 368 -18.00 14.04 -1.27
C GLN A 368 -16.65 14.64 -0.84
N TYR A 369 -15.92 13.95 0.03
CA TYR A 369 -14.57 14.37 0.45
C TYR A 369 -13.63 14.42 -0.77
N ILE A 370 -13.60 13.37 -1.58
CA ILE A 370 -12.74 13.28 -2.77
C ILE A 370 -13.12 14.35 -3.79
N ALA A 371 -14.42 14.49 -4.09
CA ALA A 371 -14.92 15.50 -5.01
C ALA A 371 -14.55 16.91 -4.53
N SER A 372 -14.71 17.17 -3.23
CA SER A 372 -14.30 18.44 -2.62
C SER A 372 -12.78 18.65 -2.71
N ALA A 373 -11.97 17.64 -2.46
CA ALA A 373 -10.51 17.75 -2.53
C ALA A 373 -9.99 17.98 -3.97
N ALA A 374 -10.64 17.38 -4.95
CA ALA A 374 -10.28 17.53 -6.36
C ALA A 374 -10.69 18.89 -6.96
N GLN A 375 -11.62 19.58 -6.32
CA GLN A 375 -12.15 20.86 -6.84
C GLN A 375 -11.16 21.99 -6.57
N ALA A 376 -10.72 22.67 -7.63
CA ALA A 376 -9.88 23.86 -7.50
C ALA A 376 -10.66 25.01 -6.82
N ASP A 377 -9.97 25.77 -5.97
CA ASP A 377 -10.59 26.84 -5.16
C ASP A 377 -11.33 27.87 -6.01
N LEU A 378 -10.82 28.15 -7.22
CA LEU A 378 -11.46 29.08 -8.15
C LEU A 378 -12.89 28.67 -8.55
N TYR A 379 -13.17 27.37 -8.61
CA TYR A 379 -14.46 26.84 -9.06
C TYR A 379 -15.37 26.38 -7.91
N ARG A 380 -14.93 26.53 -6.64
CA ARG A 380 -15.76 26.16 -5.49
C ARG A 380 -16.96 27.07 -5.34
N THR A 381 -18.12 26.46 -5.15
CA THR A 381 -19.40 27.15 -4.89
C THR A 381 -19.87 26.98 -3.43
N GLU A 382 -19.18 26.17 -2.66
CA GLU A 382 -19.45 25.88 -1.25
C GLU A 382 -18.14 25.65 -0.48
N PRO A 383 -18.12 25.78 0.86
CA PRO A 383 -16.97 25.49 1.68
C PRO A 383 -16.41 24.07 1.46
N ALA A 384 -15.12 23.88 1.72
CA ALA A 384 -14.47 22.59 1.57
C ALA A 384 -15.05 21.55 2.54
N PHE A 385 -15.44 20.39 2.00
CA PHE A 385 -15.92 19.26 2.80
C PHE A 385 -14.73 18.40 3.26
N ARG A 386 -14.59 18.20 4.58
CA ARG A 386 -13.43 17.59 5.21
C ARG A 386 -13.76 16.38 6.09
N LEU A 387 -15.03 16.08 6.34
CA LEU A 387 -15.41 14.86 7.04
C LEU A 387 -15.04 13.64 6.18
N GLN A 388 -14.50 12.62 6.84
CA GLN A 388 -13.90 11.48 6.15
C GLN A 388 -14.83 10.27 6.17
N GLY A 389 -14.95 9.58 5.02
CA GLY A 389 -15.62 8.31 4.89
C GLY A 389 -14.59 7.18 4.71
N SER A 390 -13.67 7.00 5.65
CA SER A 390 -12.58 6.04 5.57
C SER A 390 -12.91 4.67 6.17
N TYR A 391 -12.06 3.67 5.94
CA TYR A 391 -12.15 2.36 6.64
C TYR A 391 -12.08 2.52 8.16
N ARG A 392 -11.33 3.51 8.66
CA ARG A 392 -11.25 3.82 10.09
C ARG A 392 -12.60 4.27 10.64
N ASN A 393 -13.31 5.14 9.92
CA ASN A 393 -14.65 5.58 10.31
C ASN A 393 -15.64 4.42 10.27
N MET A 394 -15.58 3.58 9.23
CA MET A 394 -16.41 2.39 9.16
C MET A 394 -16.14 1.42 10.31
N ASN A 395 -14.89 1.20 10.70
CA ASN A 395 -14.53 0.33 11.83
C ASN A 395 -15.06 0.87 13.16
N LYS A 396 -14.91 2.17 13.43
CA LYS A 396 -15.43 2.83 14.64
C LYS A 396 -16.96 2.74 14.76
N LEU A 397 -17.66 2.85 13.62
CA LEU A 397 -19.12 2.69 13.58
C LEU A 397 -19.51 1.22 13.76
N ALA A 398 -18.84 0.30 13.05
CA ALA A 398 -19.09 -1.12 13.12
C ALA A 398 -18.98 -1.69 14.55
N GLU A 399 -17.98 -1.23 15.30
CA GLU A 399 -17.76 -1.63 16.71
C GLU A 399 -18.99 -1.41 17.59
N LYS A 400 -19.78 -0.35 17.30
CA LYS A 400 -20.94 0.06 18.10
C LYS A 400 -22.27 -0.51 17.59
N ILE A 401 -22.30 -1.16 16.42
CA ILE A 401 -23.51 -1.70 15.83
C ILE A 401 -23.93 -2.98 16.58
N SER A 402 -25.19 -3.01 17.01
CA SER A 402 -25.83 -4.17 17.64
C SER A 402 -26.94 -4.73 16.74
N PRO A 403 -27.18 -6.05 16.75
CA PRO A 403 -28.26 -6.70 15.99
C PRO A 403 -29.69 -6.25 16.39
N VAL A 404 -29.84 -5.66 17.56
CA VAL A 404 -31.15 -5.18 18.08
C VAL A 404 -31.41 -3.70 17.84
N MET A 405 -30.44 -2.93 17.34
CA MET A 405 -30.60 -1.51 17.03
C MET A 405 -31.77 -1.26 16.10
N ASN A 406 -32.59 -0.26 16.39
CA ASN A 406 -33.61 0.25 15.47
C ASN A 406 -33.05 1.32 14.52
N ALA A 407 -33.85 1.75 13.54
CA ALA A 407 -33.40 2.72 12.53
C ALA A 407 -33.05 4.09 13.14
N ALA A 408 -33.78 4.55 14.15
CA ALA A 408 -33.52 5.83 14.80
C ALA A 408 -32.19 5.80 15.59
N GLU A 409 -31.94 4.74 16.33
CA GLU A 409 -30.68 4.53 17.05
C GLU A 409 -29.47 4.45 16.08
N LEU A 410 -29.63 3.79 14.93
CA LEU A 410 -28.61 3.72 13.92
C LEU A 410 -28.30 5.10 13.30
N GLN A 411 -29.34 5.90 13.01
CA GLN A 411 -29.18 7.26 12.51
C GLN A 411 -28.51 8.17 13.55
N GLN A 412 -28.84 7.99 14.84
CA GLN A 412 -28.22 8.73 15.93
C GLN A 412 -26.75 8.34 16.07
N LEU A 413 -26.40 7.05 16.01
CA LEU A 413 -25.02 6.56 16.04
C LEU A 413 -24.16 7.20 14.96
N ILE A 414 -24.68 7.31 13.73
CA ILE A 414 -23.99 7.97 12.62
C ILE A 414 -23.82 9.46 12.90
N ALA A 415 -24.86 10.14 13.42
CA ALA A 415 -24.81 11.55 13.73
C ALA A 415 -23.77 11.87 14.81
N ASP A 416 -23.78 11.11 15.91
CA ASP A 416 -22.84 11.27 17.03
C ASP A 416 -21.38 11.04 16.59
N HIS A 417 -21.16 10.03 15.73
CA HIS A 417 -19.84 9.76 15.20
C HIS A 417 -19.28 10.96 14.42
N TYR A 418 -20.05 11.51 13.48
CA TYR A 418 -19.59 12.62 12.66
C TYR A 418 -19.62 13.96 13.42
N GLN A 419 -20.46 14.10 14.43
CA GLN A 419 -20.38 15.22 15.38
C GLN A 419 -19.02 15.22 16.10
N GLY A 420 -18.59 14.05 16.58
CA GLY A 420 -17.27 13.90 17.19
C GLY A 420 -16.12 14.15 16.20
N GLU A 421 -16.22 13.64 14.96
CA GLU A 421 -15.20 13.89 13.92
C GLU A 421 -15.15 15.38 13.53
N SER A 422 -16.28 16.10 13.53
CA SER A 422 -16.31 17.54 13.20
C SER A 422 -15.60 18.41 14.23
N GLN A 423 -15.57 18.00 15.49
CA GLN A 423 -14.84 18.69 16.56
C GLN A 423 -13.32 18.62 16.38
N LEU A 424 -12.82 17.66 15.61
CA LEU A 424 -11.41 17.56 15.27
C LEU A 424 -10.99 18.47 14.11
N LEU A 425 -11.97 19.11 13.44
CA LEU A 425 -11.68 20.07 12.38
C LEU A 425 -11.26 21.41 13.00
N THR A 426 -10.17 21.95 12.51
CA THR A 426 -9.68 23.27 12.97
C THR A 426 -10.64 24.40 12.66
N THR A 427 -11.36 24.29 11.54
CA THR A 427 -12.35 25.27 11.07
C THR A 427 -13.44 24.57 10.26
N GLY A 428 -14.62 25.14 10.16
CA GLY A 428 -15.68 24.67 9.26
C GLY A 428 -16.49 23.49 9.79
N ALA A 429 -16.57 23.30 11.10
CA ALA A 429 -17.33 22.19 11.68
C ALA A 429 -18.84 22.29 11.35
N GLU A 430 -19.45 23.48 11.47
CA GLU A 430 -20.86 23.73 11.15
C GLU A 430 -21.16 23.42 9.69
N GLU A 431 -20.37 23.95 8.78
CA GLU A 431 -20.52 23.78 7.33
C GLU A 431 -20.43 22.29 6.92
N ASN A 432 -19.50 21.57 7.53
CA ASN A 432 -19.32 20.16 7.26
C ASN A 432 -20.48 19.31 7.78
N LEU A 433 -21.05 19.62 8.94
CA LEU A 433 -22.22 18.94 9.48
C LEU A 433 -23.49 19.24 8.68
N LEU A 434 -23.69 20.48 8.23
CA LEU A 434 -24.80 20.84 7.36
C LEU A 434 -24.68 20.13 6.00
N LYS A 435 -23.50 20.08 5.42
CA LYS A 435 -23.27 19.30 4.19
C LYS A 435 -23.51 17.82 4.40
N LEU A 436 -23.13 17.24 5.53
CA LEU A 436 -23.44 15.86 5.88
C LEU A 436 -24.97 15.64 5.98
N ALA A 437 -25.71 16.57 6.61
CA ALA A 437 -27.16 16.47 6.69
C ALA A 437 -27.81 16.52 5.30
N GLU A 438 -27.31 17.38 4.39
CA GLU A 438 -27.69 17.41 2.97
C GLU A 438 -27.47 16.04 2.30
N LEU A 439 -26.27 15.45 2.45
CA LEU A 439 -25.92 14.16 1.86
C LEU A 439 -26.78 12.98 2.39
N ARG A 440 -27.20 13.07 3.64
CA ARG A 440 -28.08 12.06 4.28
C ARG A 440 -29.56 12.28 3.97
N GLY A 441 -29.93 13.45 3.48
CA GLY A 441 -31.34 13.83 3.30
C GLY A 441 -32.08 14.04 4.63
N THR A 442 -31.34 14.41 5.70
CA THR A 442 -31.89 14.62 7.05
C THR A 442 -31.94 16.09 7.46
N MET A 443 -31.71 16.99 6.52
CA MET A 443 -31.68 18.43 6.75
C MET A 443 -33.10 18.96 7.02
N ASP A 444 -33.28 19.65 8.13
CA ASP A 444 -34.52 20.37 8.44
C ASP A 444 -34.55 21.75 7.76
N GLU A 445 -35.66 22.44 7.83
CA GLU A 445 -35.88 23.75 7.16
C GLU A 445 -34.94 24.84 7.69
N ALA A 446 -34.65 24.84 9.01
CA ALA A 446 -33.73 25.77 9.63
C ALA A 446 -32.30 25.54 9.18
N GLN A 447 -31.86 24.29 9.15
CA GLN A 447 -30.57 23.88 8.64
C GLN A 447 -30.42 24.21 7.16
N GLY A 448 -31.45 24.00 6.33
CA GLY A 448 -31.48 24.34 4.91
C GLY A 448 -31.30 25.84 4.66
N SER A 449 -32.00 26.64 5.44
CA SER A 449 -31.87 28.13 5.40
C SER A 449 -30.46 28.56 5.80
N ARG A 450 -29.92 27.98 6.89
CA ARG A 450 -28.57 28.28 7.37
C ARG A 450 -27.49 27.84 6.35
N TRP A 451 -27.64 26.65 5.75
CA TRP A 451 -26.71 26.18 4.71
C TRP A 451 -26.71 27.06 3.47
N THR A 452 -27.87 27.54 3.06
CA THR A 452 -28.01 28.49 1.95
C THR A 452 -27.32 29.82 2.25
N GLN A 453 -27.45 30.32 3.48
CA GLN A 453 -26.76 31.54 3.92
C GLN A 453 -25.24 31.34 3.89
N ILE A 454 -24.73 30.24 4.44
CA ILE A 454 -23.28 29.92 4.43
C ILE A 454 -22.73 29.87 3.01
N LYS A 455 -23.44 29.24 2.08
CA LYS A 455 -22.99 29.19 0.65
C LYS A 455 -22.93 30.61 0.05
N ARG A 456 -23.88 31.47 0.35
CA ARG A 456 -23.87 32.89 -0.10
C ARG A 456 -22.68 33.65 0.49
N ASP A 457 -22.47 33.53 1.80
CA ASP A 457 -21.37 34.20 2.49
C ASP A 457 -20.02 33.72 1.98
N PHE A 458 -19.89 32.42 1.69
CA PHE A 458 -18.71 31.85 1.09
C PHE A 458 -18.41 32.43 -0.30
N LEU A 459 -19.40 32.50 -1.19
CA LEU A 459 -19.23 33.08 -2.52
C LEU A 459 -18.94 34.60 -2.45
N ARG A 460 -19.58 35.31 -1.53
CA ARG A 460 -19.32 36.72 -1.29
C ARG A 460 -17.89 36.99 -0.81
N ASN A 461 -17.43 36.22 0.19
CA ASN A 461 -16.07 36.34 0.71
C ASN A 461 -15.04 36.03 -0.35
N LYS A 462 -15.32 35.03 -1.19
CA LYS A 462 -14.47 34.65 -2.32
C LYS A 462 -14.40 35.74 -3.39
N ALA A 463 -15.53 36.35 -3.73
CA ALA A 463 -15.57 37.47 -4.68
C ALA A 463 -14.88 38.76 -4.15
N MET A 464 -14.88 38.94 -2.83
CA MET A 464 -14.21 40.10 -2.19
C MET A 464 -12.68 39.90 -2.05
N GLY A 465 -12.16 38.69 -2.26
CA GLY A 465 -10.73 38.36 -2.11
C GLY A 465 -10.27 38.41 -0.64
N ALA A 466 -9.56 37.41 -0.20
CA ALA A 466 -8.95 37.40 1.14
C ALA A 466 -7.70 38.30 1.14
N GLY A 467 -7.84 39.60 1.51
CA GLY A 467 -6.73 40.40 1.97
C GLY A 467 -6.23 41.54 1.05
N GLU A 468 -6.27 41.43 -0.28
CA GLU A 468 -5.85 42.50 -1.23
C GLU A 468 -6.80 42.57 -2.45
N ALA A 469 -8.09 42.74 -2.17
CA ALA A 469 -9.06 42.87 -3.26
C ALA A 469 -8.88 44.21 -3.99
N ASP A 470 -8.57 44.12 -5.29
CA ASP A 470 -8.70 45.24 -6.20
C ASP A 470 -10.07 45.91 -6.03
N VAL A 471 -10.08 47.25 -6.02
CA VAL A 471 -11.30 48.04 -5.87
C VAL A 471 -12.40 47.59 -6.85
N GLY A 472 -12.02 47.11 -8.04
CA GLY A 472 -12.93 46.55 -9.04
C GLY A 472 -13.67 45.30 -8.57
N GLN A 473 -13.02 44.38 -7.83
CA GLN A 473 -13.65 43.15 -7.31
C GLN A 473 -14.67 43.49 -6.20
N ARG A 474 -14.40 44.50 -5.35
CA ARG A 474 -15.34 44.97 -4.34
C ARG A 474 -16.60 45.60 -4.96
N VAL A 475 -16.44 46.38 -6.04
CA VAL A 475 -17.55 46.94 -6.78
C VAL A 475 -18.41 45.86 -7.43
N VAL A 476 -17.82 44.83 -8.02
CA VAL A 476 -18.54 43.71 -8.60
C VAL A 476 -19.31 42.92 -7.54
N ALA A 477 -18.71 42.68 -6.33
CA ALA A 477 -19.42 42.04 -5.23
C ALA A 477 -20.64 42.84 -4.75
N GLN A 478 -20.51 44.18 -4.62
CA GLN A 478 -21.62 45.05 -4.25
C GLN A 478 -22.71 45.12 -5.33
N LEU A 479 -22.34 45.10 -6.60
CA LEU A 479 -23.30 45.02 -7.70
C LEU A 479 -24.08 43.70 -7.72
N ASN A 480 -23.43 42.58 -7.40
CA ASN A 480 -24.11 41.31 -7.26
C ASN A 480 -25.09 41.29 -6.07
N ASP A 481 -24.71 41.86 -4.93
CA ASP A 481 -25.62 42.03 -3.77
C ASP A 481 -26.83 42.87 -4.13
N LEU A 482 -26.64 43.94 -4.91
CA LEU A 482 -27.73 44.79 -5.39
C LEU A 482 -28.68 44.03 -6.34
N VAL A 483 -28.13 43.27 -7.27
CA VAL A 483 -28.90 42.44 -8.21
C VAL A 483 -29.70 41.35 -7.47
N GLU A 484 -29.14 40.72 -6.45
CA GLU A 484 -29.87 39.75 -5.64
C GLU A 484 -30.97 40.39 -4.80
N SER A 485 -30.72 41.57 -4.25
CA SER A 485 -31.72 42.34 -3.50
C SER A 485 -32.90 42.73 -4.39
N VAL A 486 -32.65 43.18 -5.63
CA VAL A 486 -33.67 43.49 -6.62
C VAL A 486 -34.48 42.25 -7.01
N ARG A 487 -33.83 41.12 -7.27
CA ARG A 487 -34.51 39.82 -7.53
C ARG A 487 -35.35 39.34 -6.35
N GLY A 488 -34.90 39.61 -5.12
CA GLY A 488 -35.65 39.31 -3.90
C GLY A 488 -36.95 40.17 -3.83
N LEU A 489 -36.89 41.43 -4.21
CA LEU A 489 -38.04 42.33 -4.28
C LEU A 489 -39.02 41.93 -5.41
N GLU A 490 -38.53 41.50 -6.57
CA GLU A 490 -39.37 40.96 -7.65
C GLU A 490 -40.17 39.74 -7.20
N ARG A 491 -39.50 38.75 -6.52
CA ARG A 491 -40.19 37.57 -5.97
C ARG A 491 -41.26 37.93 -4.92
N LEU A 492 -41.02 38.91 -4.08
CA LEU A 492 -42.02 39.39 -3.11
C LEU A 492 -43.17 40.11 -3.81
N SER A 493 -42.90 40.80 -4.88
CA SER A 493 -43.95 41.49 -5.72
C SER A 493 -44.81 40.44 -6.46
N ASP A 494 -44.22 39.37 -6.95
CA ASP A 494 -44.94 38.29 -7.64
C ASP A 494 -45.73 37.39 -6.68
N ALA A 495 -45.26 37.23 -5.44
CA ALA A 495 -45.99 36.52 -4.38
C ALA A 495 -47.16 37.36 -3.75
N ALA A 496 -47.16 38.65 -4.00
CA ALA A 496 -48.20 39.55 -3.52
C ALA A 496 -49.31 39.85 -4.58
N LYS A 497 -49.16 39.31 -5.79
CA LYS A 497 -50.18 39.23 -6.86
C LYS A 497 -50.88 37.89 -6.86
#